data_f49cec4aece350e636b918d06cf0f09c
#
_entry.id   f49cec4aece350e636b918d06cf0f09c
#
_cell.length_a   1.000
_cell.length_b   1.000
_cell.length_c   1.000
_cell.angle_alpha   90.00
_cell.angle_beta   90.00
_cell.angle_gamma   90.00
#
_symmetry.space_group_name_H-M   'P 1'
#
loop_
_entity.id
_entity.type
_entity.pdbx_description
1 polymer ?
#
loop_
_entity_poly.entity_id
_entity_poly.type
_entity_poly.pdbx_seq_one_letter_code
_entity_poly.pdbx_strand_id
1 'polypeptide(L)'
;MAISKGNASKEAQEFKRYIGVCPVFVKAVNPNKAEHEELFNTTLEEAPIYVQDKEDAEGNSYKNVRISVVMQPDVEKIGFEMPLVTMPLFVTNQKQHGAKSGKYQVVDKYGRFAWATEAEISAKEIPTYSNGKRADISNDYRIAFVGEEDLTAFIKTFLCIPSITKWDNDERCMVPNNDVKPEDCECRLEVESFEKLFKGDFSEIKEILGFQPNNKVKVCLGVRTDPNSGRLFQSVYTKKFMSNASTNFNSLDKMLQADIAYASENGKVLNTEYSAELVHEYSIIPTSFHTSTEDTNMPFDTPSEDVSDPFA
;
A
#
# COMPACT_ATOMS: atom_id res chain seq x y z
N MET A 1 38.82 -44.90 11.90
CA MET A 1 38.61 -43.59 12.54
C MET A 1 38.05 -42.63 11.51
N ALA A 2 36.76 -42.34 11.56
CA ALA A 2 36.12 -41.36 10.67
C ALA A 2 36.28 -39.99 11.29
N ILE A 3 36.99 -39.10 10.62
CA ILE A 3 37.14 -37.72 11.05
C ILE A 3 35.82 -37.02 10.75
N SER A 4 35.05 -36.73 11.78
CA SER A 4 33.91 -35.86 11.71
C SER A 4 34.38 -34.48 11.22
N LYS A 5 33.99 -34.10 9.99
CA LYS A 5 34.10 -32.72 9.54
C LYS A 5 33.24 -31.87 10.45
N GLY A 6 33.89 -31.12 11.33
CA GLY A 6 33.20 -30.12 12.12
C GLY A 6 32.39 -29.17 11.21
N ASN A 7 31.13 -29.04 11.49
CA ASN A 7 30.31 -27.98 10.92
C ASN A 7 31.01 -26.68 11.29
N ALA A 8 31.61 -26.04 10.29
CA ALA A 8 32.02 -24.65 10.42
C ALA A 8 30.76 -23.90 10.87
N SER A 9 30.83 -23.28 12.03
CA SER A 9 29.81 -22.37 12.50
C SER A 9 29.54 -21.38 11.36
N LYS A 10 28.36 -21.44 10.75
CA LYS A 10 27.91 -20.37 9.87
C LYS A 10 27.96 -19.14 10.76
N GLU A 11 28.93 -18.26 10.51
CA GLU A 11 28.96 -16.96 11.14
C GLU A 11 27.52 -16.38 11.00
N ALA A 12 26.97 -15.99 12.13
CA ALA A 12 25.63 -15.42 12.16
C ALA A 12 25.63 -14.22 11.21
N GLN A 13 24.98 -14.36 10.09
CA GLN A 13 24.93 -13.32 9.09
C GLN A 13 24.15 -12.16 9.70
N GLU A 14 24.79 -11.06 10.00
CA GLU A 14 24.14 -9.85 10.46
C GLU A 14 23.26 -9.32 9.35
N PHE A 15 21.95 -9.51 9.48
CA PHE A 15 20.98 -8.91 8.59
C PHE A 15 20.70 -7.49 9.03
N LYS A 16 21.01 -6.55 8.17
CA LYS A 16 20.66 -5.15 8.38
C LYS A 16 19.19 -4.91 8.04
N ARG A 17 18.55 -4.06 8.81
CA ARG A 17 17.19 -3.58 8.56
C ARG A 17 17.20 -2.08 8.37
N TYR A 18 16.23 -1.59 7.64
CA TYR A 18 16.13 -0.20 7.24
C TYR A 18 14.87 0.43 7.79
N ILE A 19 15.00 1.58 8.40
CA ILE A 19 13.87 2.42 8.81
C ILE A 19 13.99 3.75 8.08
N GLY A 20 12.94 4.15 7.37
CA GLY A 20 12.90 5.41 6.66
C GLY A 20 12.26 5.31 5.28
N VAL A 21 12.37 6.37 4.50
CA VAL A 21 11.86 6.43 3.14
C VAL A 21 12.84 5.79 2.17
N CYS A 22 12.37 4.82 1.41
CA CYS A 22 13.19 4.06 0.48
C CYS A 22 12.56 4.02 -0.91
N PRO A 23 13.32 4.32 -1.98
CA PRO A 23 12.90 4.00 -3.34
C PRO A 23 12.83 2.48 -3.52
N VAL A 24 11.76 2.00 -4.17
CA VAL A 24 11.54 0.58 -4.44
C VAL A 24 11.11 0.37 -5.89
N PHE A 25 11.46 -0.79 -6.44
CA PHE A 25 10.96 -1.27 -7.73
C PHE A 25 9.84 -2.27 -7.49
N VAL A 26 8.76 -2.20 -8.24
CA VAL A 26 7.77 -3.27 -8.28
C VAL A 26 8.34 -4.46 -9.04
N LYS A 27 8.36 -5.63 -8.43
CA LYS A 27 8.84 -6.88 -9.01
C LYS A 27 7.70 -7.76 -9.51
N ALA A 28 6.63 -7.83 -8.74
CA ALA A 28 5.46 -8.62 -9.08
C ALA A 28 4.21 -8.06 -8.39
N VAL A 29 3.07 -8.38 -8.94
CA VAL A 29 1.75 -8.13 -8.35
C VAL A 29 0.99 -9.44 -8.31
N ASN A 30 0.48 -9.81 -7.15
CA ASN A 30 -0.23 -11.07 -6.93
C ASN A 30 0.49 -12.25 -7.61
N PRO A 31 1.75 -12.56 -7.24
CA PRO A 31 2.49 -13.65 -7.84
C PRO A 31 1.74 -14.98 -7.65
N ASN A 32 1.62 -15.78 -8.70
CA ASN A 32 1.12 -17.14 -8.56
C ASN A 32 2.10 -18.01 -7.74
N LYS A 33 1.76 -19.28 -7.48
CA LYS A 33 2.61 -20.14 -6.65
C LYS A 33 4.05 -20.21 -7.17
N ALA A 34 4.25 -20.46 -8.47
CA ALA A 34 5.58 -20.62 -9.05
C ALA A 34 6.37 -19.28 -9.03
N GLU A 35 5.74 -18.17 -9.43
CA GLU A 35 6.33 -16.82 -9.34
C GLU A 35 6.72 -16.48 -7.90
N HIS A 36 5.90 -16.86 -6.93
CA HIS A 36 6.16 -16.62 -5.52
C HIS A 36 7.36 -17.45 -5.01
N GLU A 37 7.38 -18.74 -5.31
CA GLU A 37 8.47 -19.64 -4.93
C GLU A 37 9.82 -19.17 -5.51
N GLU A 38 9.82 -18.70 -6.76
CA GLU A 38 10.99 -18.12 -7.41
C GLU A 38 11.44 -16.80 -6.74
N LEU A 39 10.52 -15.87 -6.52
CA LEU A 39 10.82 -14.55 -5.95
C LEU A 39 11.38 -14.62 -4.54
N PHE A 40 10.84 -15.50 -3.71
CA PHE A 40 11.20 -15.58 -2.29
C PHE A 40 12.12 -16.76 -1.96
N ASN A 41 12.51 -17.54 -2.96
CA ASN A 41 13.32 -18.75 -2.80
C ASN A 41 12.76 -19.70 -1.70
N THR A 42 11.47 -19.98 -1.77
CA THR A 42 10.73 -20.78 -0.80
C THR A 42 9.80 -21.74 -1.52
N THR A 43 9.33 -22.76 -0.83
CA THR A 43 8.33 -23.69 -1.35
C THR A 43 7.01 -23.47 -0.61
N LEU A 44 5.93 -23.30 -1.33
CA LEU A 44 4.59 -23.19 -0.77
C LEU A 44 3.85 -24.51 -0.88
N GLU A 45 3.10 -24.87 0.14
CA GLU A 45 2.18 -26.03 0.08
C GLU A 45 1.01 -25.71 -0.85
N GLU A 46 0.40 -24.54 -0.69
CA GLU A 46 -0.76 -24.08 -1.45
C GLU A 46 -0.48 -22.79 -2.23
N ALA A 47 -1.31 -22.53 -3.23
CA ALA A 47 -1.24 -21.26 -3.96
C ALA A 47 -1.71 -20.10 -3.08
N PRO A 48 -1.09 -18.90 -3.20
CA PRO A 48 -1.54 -17.71 -2.48
C PRO A 48 -2.99 -17.35 -2.81
N ILE A 49 -3.77 -17.04 -1.79
CA ILE A 49 -5.17 -16.63 -1.93
C ILE A 49 -5.22 -15.10 -1.94
N TYR A 50 -5.77 -14.53 -3.02
CA TYR A 50 -5.90 -13.09 -3.20
C TYR A 50 -7.34 -12.59 -3.21
N VAL A 51 -8.31 -13.48 -3.36
CA VAL A 51 -9.74 -13.16 -3.29
C VAL A 51 -10.38 -14.00 -2.21
N GLN A 52 -11.06 -13.37 -1.29
CA GLN A 52 -11.75 -14.03 -0.18
C GLN A 52 -13.21 -13.58 -0.16
N ASP A 53 -14.10 -14.53 0.09
CA ASP A 53 -15.46 -14.22 0.49
C ASP A 53 -15.49 -13.88 1.97
N LYS A 54 -16.07 -12.74 2.30
CA LYS A 54 -16.27 -12.26 3.67
C LYS A 54 -17.72 -11.86 3.88
N GLU A 55 -18.10 -11.71 5.14
CA GLU A 55 -19.42 -11.21 5.54
C GLU A 55 -19.21 -9.93 6.36
N ASP A 56 -20.09 -8.96 6.15
CA ASP A 56 -20.15 -7.76 6.96
C ASP A 56 -20.87 -8.02 8.30
N ALA A 57 -20.96 -7.01 9.16
CA ALA A 57 -21.62 -7.11 10.46
C ALA A 57 -23.14 -7.42 10.35
N GLU A 58 -23.72 -7.20 9.18
CA GLU A 58 -25.13 -7.44 8.90
C GLU A 58 -25.36 -8.82 8.23
N GLY A 59 -24.29 -9.58 7.97
CA GLY A 59 -24.33 -10.90 7.34
C GLY A 59 -24.40 -10.86 5.81
N ASN A 60 -24.11 -9.71 5.17
CA ASN A 60 -24.05 -9.61 3.72
C ASN A 60 -22.69 -10.08 3.23
N SER A 61 -22.69 -11.01 2.28
CA SER A 61 -21.45 -11.50 1.67
C SER A 61 -20.83 -10.47 0.72
N TYR A 62 -19.53 -10.32 0.81
CA TYR A 62 -18.76 -9.49 -0.13
C TYR A 62 -17.41 -10.12 -0.49
N LYS A 63 -16.85 -9.67 -1.60
CA LYS A 63 -15.50 -10.07 -2.05
C LYS A 63 -14.48 -9.09 -1.49
N ASN A 64 -13.46 -9.62 -0.81
CA ASN A 64 -12.29 -8.89 -0.38
C ASN A 64 -11.09 -9.33 -1.23
N VAL A 65 -10.53 -8.41 -1.99
CA VAL A 65 -9.38 -8.66 -2.86
C VAL A 65 -8.14 -8.03 -2.25
N ARG A 66 -7.10 -8.83 -2.07
CA ARG A 66 -5.78 -8.37 -1.70
C ARG A 66 -4.91 -8.23 -2.95
N ILE A 67 -4.47 -7.02 -3.23
CA ILE A 67 -3.47 -6.72 -4.26
C ILE A 67 -2.12 -6.67 -3.55
N SER A 68 -1.33 -7.71 -3.72
CA SER A 68 -0.03 -7.90 -3.07
C SER A 68 1.06 -7.38 -3.99
N VAL A 69 1.59 -6.20 -3.71
CA VAL A 69 2.67 -5.59 -4.50
C VAL A 69 4.01 -6.00 -3.90
N VAL A 70 4.73 -6.87 -4.61
CA VAL A 70 6.07 -7.31 -4.21
C VAL A 70 7.09 -6.33 -4.76
N MET A 71 7.93 -5.80 -3.88
CA MET A 71 8.84 -4.71 -4.20
C MET A 71 10.27 -5.04 -3.76
N GLN A 72 11.23 -4.60 -4.58
CA GLN A 72 12.65 -4.65 -4.27
C GLN A 72 13.13 -3.28 -3.83
N PRO A 73 13.65 -3.13 -2.61
CA PRO A 73 14.34 -1.91 -2.20
C PRO A 73 15.54 -1.59 -3.09
N ASP A 74 15.76 -0.32 -3.36
CA ASP A 74 16.87 0.15 -4.20
C ASP A 74 18.18 0.10 -3.42
N VAL A 75 18.93 -0.99 -3.63
CA VAL A 75 20.19 -1.26 -2.92
C VAL A 75 21.28 -0.22 -3.19
N GLU A 76 21.27 0.44 -4.35
CA GLU A 76 22.24 1.51 -4.66
C GLU A 76 22.09 2.69 -3.69
N LYS A 77 20.86 2.93 -3.21
CA LYS A 77 20.58 4.01 -2.27
C LYS A 77 20.84 3.65 -0.83
N ILE A 78 20.66 2.39 -0.46
CA ILE A 78 20.81 1.94 0.94
C ILE A 78 22.15 1.28 1.22
N GLY A 79 22.93 0.93 0.20
CA GLY A 79 24.29 0.43 0.34
C GLY A 79 24.44 -1.00 0.90
N PHE A 80 23.35 -1.77 0.97
CA PHE A 80 23.35 -3.20 1.31
C PHE A 80 22.12 -3.90 0.73
N GLU A 81 22.20 -5.21 0.56
CA GLU A 81 21.07 -6.00 0.07
C GLU A 81 19.95 -6.09 1.12
N MET A 82 18.74 -5.87 0.66
CA MET A 82 17.54 -6.05 1.47
C MET A 82 16.64 -7.13 0.88
N PRO A 83 15.90 -7.85 1.72
CA PRO A 83 14.89 -8.77 1.24
C PRO A 83 13.79 -8.02 0.48
N LEU A 84 13.06 -8.75 -0.37
CA LEU A 84 11.82 -8.25 -0.95
C LEU A 84 10.84 -7.84 0.16
N VAL A 85 10.11 -6.77 -0.09
CA VAL A 85 9.04 -6.34 0.80
C VAL A 85 7.72 -6.43 0.06
N THR A 86 6.66 -6.76 0.78
CA THR A 86 5.32 -6.87 0.21
C THR A 86 4.41 -5.83 0.82
N MET A 87 3.72 -5.09 -0.03
CA MET A 87 2.71 -4.12 0.37
C MET A 87 1.33 -4.62 -0.05
N PRO A 88 0.44 -4.92 0.89
CA PRO A 88 -0.93 -5.26 0.57
C PRO A 88 -1.79 -4.01 0.38
N LEU A 89 -2.55 -3.97 -0.70
CA LEU A 89 -3.67 -3.07 -0.90
C LEU A 89 -4.95 -3.89 -0.92
N PHE A 90 -6.00 -3.40 -0.30
CA PHE A 90 -7.26 -4.13 -0.20
C PHE A 90 -8.37 -3.37 -0.91
N VAL A 91 -9.15 -4.09 -1.71
CA VAL A 91 -10.34 -3.56 -2.39
C VAL A 91 -11.49 -4.53 -2.20
N THR A 92 -12.69 -4.02 -1.93
CA THR A 92 -13.89 -4.85 -1.84
C THR A 92 -14.91 -4.45 -2.89
N ASN A 93 -15.85 -5.36 -3.21
CA ASN A 93 -16.96 -5.05 -4.11
C ASN A 93 -18.08 -4.22 -3.45
N GLN A 94 -17.90 -3.83 -2.20
CA GLN A 94 -18.79 -2.90 -1.53
C GLN A 94 -18.55 -1.47 -1.98
N LYS A 95 -19.60 -0.66 -2.00
CA LYS A 95 -19.51 0.78 -2.27
C LYS A 95 -19.04 1.51 -1.01
N GLN A 96 -18.07 2.41 -1.16
CA GLN A 96 -17.54 3.18 -0.04
C GLN A 96 -18.62 4.15 0.49
N HIS A 97 -19.11 3.85 1.67
CA HIS A 97 -20.17 4.62 2.33
C HIS A 97 -19.70 5.10 3.71
N GLY A 98 -19.90 6.38 3.98
CA GLY A 98 -19.61 6.97 5.28
C GLY A 98 -20.81 6.80 6.23
N ALA A 99 -20.75 5.80 7.11
CA ALA A 99 -21.84 5.47 8.03
C ALA A 99 -22.37 6.66 8.86
N LYS A 100 -21.49 7.57 9.28
CA LYS A 100 -21.86 8.76 10.06
C LYS A 100 -22.40 9.91 9.21
N SER A 101 -21.98 10.02 7.97
CA SER A 101 -22.33 11.15 7.08
C SER A 101 -23.49 10.83 6.15
N GLY A 102 -23.82 9.55 5.94
CA GLY A 102 -24.80 9.13 4.96
C GLY A 102 -24.38 9.42 3.51
N LYS A 103 -23.09 9.68 3.27
CA LYS A 103 -22.56 10.02 1.95
C LYS A 103 -21.80 8.85 1.35
N TYR A 104 -21.75 8.80 0.02
CA TYR A 104 -20.90 7.88 -0.72
C TYR A 104 -19.62 8.58 -1.15
N GLN A 105 -18.52 7.86 -1.11
CA GLN A 105 -17.30 8.33 -1.76
C GLN A 105 -17.46 8.14 -3.28
N VAL A 106 -17.11 9.16 -4.03
CA VAL A 106 -17.17 9.18 -5.50
C VAL A 106 -15.80 9.46 -6.07
N VAL A 107 -15.54 8.96 -7.27
CA VAL A 107 -14.27 9.11 -7.98
C VAL A 107 -14.50 9.53 -9.42
N ASP A 108 -13.77 10.55 -9.88
CA ASP A 108 -13.78 10.99 -11.28
C ASP A 108 -12.71 10.28 -12.12
N LYS A 109 -12.72 10.48 -13.42
CA LYS A 109 -11.78 9.85 -14.34
C LYS A 109 -10.30 10.23 -14.09
N TYR A 110 -10.05 11.31 -13.38
CA TYR A 110 -8.70 11.74 -12.98
C TYR A 110 -8.26 11.15 -11.62
N GLY A 111 -9.04 10.22 -11.07
CA GLY A 111 -8.75 9.62 -9.77
C GLY A 111 -8.79 10.61 -8.62
N ARG A 112 -9.68 11.62 -8.68
CA ARG A 112 -9.96 12.54 -7.58
C ARG A 112 -11.20 12.06 -6.84
N PHE A 113 -11.14 12.09 -5.52
CA PHE A 113 -12.17 11.55 -4.64
C PHE A 113 -12.90 12.68 -3.91
N ALA A 114 -14.21 12.51 -3.72
CA ALA A 114 -15.06 13.40 -2.95
C ALA A 114 -16.18 12.61 -2.27
N TRP A 115 -16.85 13.24 -1.30
CA TRP A 115 -18.02 12.67 -0.64
C TRP A 115 -19.28 13.34 -1.14
N ALA A 116 -20.19 12.57 -1.73
CA ALA A 116 -21.44 13.01 -2.34
C ALA A 116 -22.65 12.41 -1.64
N THR A 117 -23.71 13.17 -1.52
CA THR A 117 -25.03 12.68 -1.11
C THR A 117 -25.68 11.92 -2.26
N GLU A 118 -26.66 11.08 -1.95
CA GLU A 118 -27.42 10.35 -2.97
C GLU A 118 -28.13 11.31 -3.95
N ALA A 119 -28.58 12.45 -3.47
CA ALA A 119 -29.22 13.49 -4.31
C ALA A 119 -28.22 14.09 -5.31
N GLU A 120 -27.00 14.46 -4.86
CA GLU A 120 -25.94 14.97 -5.74
C GLU A 120 -25.51 13.93 -6.78
N ILE A 121 -25.42 12.64 -6.39
CA ILE A 121 -25.10 11.54 -7.31
C ILE A 121 -26.18 11.38 -8.37
N SER A 122 -27.46 11.37 -7.97
CA SER A 122 -28.60 11.23 -8.88
C SER A 122 -28.72 12.39 -9.86
N ALA A 123 -28.41 13.61 -9.39
CA ALA A 123 -28.45 14.83 -10.21
C ALA A 123 -27.17 15.05 -11.03
N LYS A 124 -26.12 14.24 -10.85
CA LYS A 124 -24.79 14.44 -11.47
C LYS A 124 -24.19 15.81 -11.13
N GLU A 125 -24.44 16.30 -9.91
CA GLU A 125 -23.93 17.58 -9.43
C GLU A 125 -22.58 17.40 -8.75
N ILE A 126 -21.71 18.42 -8.87
CA ILE A 126 -20.42 18.42 -8.14
C ILE A 126 -20.72 18.55 -6.65
N PRO A 127 -20.21 17.62 -5.81
CA PRO A 127 -20.45 17.64 -4.37
C PRO A 127 -20.01 18.94 -3.71
N THR A 128 -20.75 19.33 -2.68
CA THR A 128 -20.46 20.55 -1.92
C THR A 128 -20.11 20.17 -0.47
N TYR A 129 -19.00 20.70 0.02
CA TYR A 129 -18.55 20.53 1.40
C TYR A 129 -19.43 21.35 2.36
N SER A 130 -19.37 21.01 3.66
CA SER A 130 -20.10 21.71 4.72
C SER A 130 -19.78 23.21 4.83
N ASN A 131 -18.62 23.64 4.34
CA ASN A 131 -18.21 25.04 4.26
C ASN A 131 -18.71 25.79 3.01
N GLY A 132 -19.56 25.14 2.20
CA GLY A 132 -20.13 25.70 0.97
C GLY A 132 -19.18 25.67 -0.24
N LYS A 133 -17.96 25.16 -0.11
CA LYS A 133 -17.04 25.02 -1.25
C LYS A 133 -17.38 23.77 -2.06
N ARG A 134 -17.32 23.90 -3.38
CA ARG A 134 -17.42 22.75 -4.29
C ARG A 134 -16.18 21.86 -4.17
N ALA A 135 -16.40 20.55 -4.28
CA ALA A 135 -15.31 19.61 -4.35
C ALA A 135 -14.50 19.79 -5.64
N ASP A 136 -13.19 19.55 -5.59
CA ASP A 136 -12.32 19.55 -6.76
C ASP A 136 -12.44 18.19 -7.47
N ILE A 137 -13.56 18.02 -8.19
CA ILE A 137 -13.88 16.79 -8.94
C ILE A 137 -14.68 17.19 -10.18
N SER A 138 -14.58 16.41 -11.26
CA SER A 138 -15.43 16.61 -12.43
C SER A 138 -16.84 16.04 -12.17
N ASN A 139 -17.83 16.38 -12.98
CA ASN A 139 -19.17 15.79 -12.91
C ASN A 139 -19.25 14.39 -13.54
N ASP A 140 -18.20 13.93 -14.21
CA ASP A 140 -18.03 12.56 -14.68
C ASP A 140 -17.42 11.71 -13.57
N TYR A 141 -18.22 11.37 -12.58
CA TYR A 141 -17.83 10.53 -11.47
C TYR A 141 -18.77 9.33 -11.29
N ARG A 142 -18.28 8.31 -10.60
CA ARG A 142 -19.06 7.18 -10.11
C ARG A 142 -18.80 6.95 -8.62
N ILE A 143 -19.64 6.15 -7.99
CA ILE A 143 -19.39 5.72 -6.61
C ILE A 143 -18.15 4.81 -6.60
N ALA A 144 -17.24 5.10 -5.67
CA ALA A 144 -16.02 4.34 -5.47
C ALA A 144 -16.27 3.03 -4.70
N PHE A 145 -15.42 2.05 -4.92
CA PHE A 145 -15.35 0.85 -4.12
C PHE A 145 -14.53 1.09 -2.84
N VAL A 146 -14.78 0.31 -1.80
CA VAL A 146 -13.96 0.35 -0.58
C VAL A 146 -12.51 -0.02 -0.94
N GLY A 147 -11.55 0.83 -0.55
CA GLY A 147 -10.12 0.64 -0.85
C GLY A 147 -9.68 1.11 -2.24
N GLU A 148 -10.58 1.56 -3.09
CA GLU A 148 -10.22 2.07 -4.42
C GLU A 148 -9.31 3.29 -4.36
N GLU A 149 -9.46 4.14 -3.35
CA GLU A 149 -8.64 5.35 -3.18
C GLU A 149 -7.16 5.01 -3.04
N ASP A 150 -6.83 4.03 -2.20
CA ASP A 150 -5.45 3.59 -1.98
C ASP A 150 -4.84 2.97 -3.24
N LEU A 151 -5.62 2.13 -3.95
CA LEU A 151 -5.18 1.53 -5.21
C LEU A 151 -4.93 2.60 -6.28
N THR A 152 -5.86 3.53 -6.45
CA THR A 152 -5.74 4.62 -7.42
C THR A 152 -4.56 5.53 -7.08
N ALA A 153 -4.35 5.84 -5.81
CA ALA A 153 -3.21 6.63 -5.35
C ALA A 153 -1.88 5.92 -5.66
N PHE A 154 -1.82 4.60 -5.48
CA PHE A 154 -0.63 3.83 -5.81
C PHE A 154 -0.36 3.82 -7.31
N ILE A 155 -1.36 3.50 -8.14
CA ILE A 155 -1.25 3.51 -9.61
C ILE A 155 -0.77 4.88 -10.10
N LYS A 156 -1.41 5.95 -9.63
CA LYS A 156 -1.07 7.32 -10.00
C LYS A 156 0.37 7.67 -9.66
N THR A 157 0.81 7.28 -8.49
CA THR A 157 2.19 7.53 -8.01
C THR A 157 3.21 6.70 -8.80
N PHE A 158 2.91 5.43 -9.04
CA PHE A 158 3.79 4.49 -9.75
C PHE A 158 3.99 4.90 -11.22
N LEU A 159 2.92 5.27 -11.90
CA LEU A 159 2.95 5.70 -13.30
C LEU A 159 3.34 7.18 -13.47
N CYS A 160 3.55 7.90 -12.36
CA CYS A 160 3.85 9.34 -12.38
C CYS A 160 2.79 10.16 -13.10
N ILE A 161 1.50 9.77 -12.97
CA ILE A 161 0.38 10.46 -13.62
C ILE A 161 0.25 11.88 -13.06
N PRO A 162 0.29 12.92 -13.88
CA PRO A 162 0.21 14.29 -13.42
C PRO A 162 -1.18 14.63 -12.89
N SER A 163 -1.26 15.67 -12.05
CA SER A 163 -2.55 16.16 -11.57
C SER A 163 -3.14 17.17 -12.56
N ILE A 164 -4.44 17.01 -12.87
CA ILE A 164 -5.21 17.93 -13.71
C ILE A 164 -5.40 19.31 -13.05
N THR A 165 -5.22 19.39 -11.73
CA THR A 165 -5.27 20.62 -10.96
C THR A 165 -3.98 20.81 -10.17
N LYS A 166 -3.61 22.06 -9.89
CA LYS A 166 -2.48 22.43 -9.05
C LYS A 166 -2.91 23.45 -7.99
N TRP A 167 -2.20 23.46 -6.86
CA TRP A 167 -2.44 24.45 -5.83
C TRP A 167 -1.89 25.80 -6.25
N ASP A 168 -2.72 26.82 -6.19
CA ASP A 168 -2.33 28.22 -6.37
C ASP A 168 -2.12 28.86 -5.00
N ASN A 169 -0.91 29.38 -4.76
CA ASN A 169 -0.55 29.99 -3.48
C ASN A 169 -1.16 31.38 -3.28
N ASP A 170 -1.41 32.10 -4.36
CA ASP A 170 -1.95 33.46 -4.32
C ASP A 170 -3.47 33.41 -4.08
N GLU A 171 -4.17 32.56 -4.82
CA GLU A 171 -5.61 32.38 -4.67
C GLU A 171 -6.00 31.41 -3.54
N ARG A 172 -5.04 30.65 -2.99
CA ARG A 172 -5.22 29.63 -1.95
C ARG A 172 -6.32 28.63 -2.28
N CYS A 173 -6.33 28.17 -3.51
CA CYS A 173 -7.27 27.17 -4.02
C CYS A 173 -6.63 26.27 -5.08
N MET A 174 -7.35 25.20 -5.44
CA MET A 174 -6.99 24.36 -6.58
C MET A 174 -7.43 25.07 -7.86
N VAL A 175 -6.49 25.21 -8.79
CA VAL A 175 -6.72 25.78 -10.14
C VAL A 175 -6.38 24.74 -11.22
N PRO A 176 -6.91 24.87 -12.44
CA PRO A 176 -6.53 24.00 -13.55
C PRO A 176 -5.03 24.03 -13.79
N ASN A 177 -4.46 22.85 -14.02
CA ASN A 177 -3.05 22.72 -14.38
C ASN A 177 -2.90 22.75 -15.90
N ASN A 178 -2.67 23.95 -16.44
CA ASN A 178 -2.52 24.16 -17.88
C ASN A 178 -1.22 23.60 -18.48
N ASP A 179 -0.32 23.06 -17.64
CA ASP A 179 0.96 22.50 -18.06
C ASP A 179 0.85 21.03 -18.49
N VAL A 180 -0.34 20.42 -18.32
CA VAL A 180 -0.60 19.01 -18.63
C VAL A 180 -1.84 18.87 -19.51
N LYS A 181 -1.88 17.79 -20.29
CA LYS A 181 -3.07 17.46 -21.06
C LYS A 181 -4.03 16.62 -20.24
N PRO A 182 -5.35 16.86 -20.34
CA PRO A 182 -6.34 16.09 -19.58
C PRO A 182 -6.25 14.57 -19.78
N GLU A 183 -5.96 14.13 -21.02
CA GLU A 183 -5.82 12.71 -21.34
C GLU A 183 -4.65 12.04 -20.59
N ASP A 184 -3.57 12.77 -20.30
CA ASP A 184 -2.41 12.25 -19.56
C ASP A 184 -2.67 12.15 -18.05
N CYS A 185 -3.78 12.72 -17.58
CA CYS A 185 -4.17 12.74 -16.16
C CYS A 185 -5.18 11.66 -15.79
N GLU A 186 -5.71 10.93 -16.77
CA GLU A 186 -6.71 9.89 -16.52
C GLU A 186 -6.09 8.66 -15.87
N CYS A 187 -6.67 8.22 -14.75
CA CYS A 187 -6.11 7.09 -13.99
C CYS A 187 -7.16 6.26 -13.23
N ARG A 188 -8.45 6.58 -13.37
CA ARG A 188 -9.50 5.78 -12.76
C ARG A 188 -9.60 4.43 -13.46
N LEU A 189 -9.61 3.36 -12.67
CA LEU A 189 -10.01 2.06 -13.18
C LEU A 189 -11.52 2.05 -13.44
N GLU A 190 -11.93 1.41 -14.50
CA GLU A 190 -13.36 1.24 -14.82
C GLU A 190 -14.00 0.13 -13.97
N VAL A 191 -15.33 0.10 -13.92
CA VAL A 191 -16.07 -0.89 -13.13
C VAL A 191 -15.74 -2.31 -13.57
N GLU A 192 -15.59 -2.52 -14.89
CA GLU A 192 -15.24 -3.80 -15.49
C GLU A 192 -13.88 -4.32 -15.02
N SER A 193 -12.91 -3.42 -14.78
CA SER A 193 -11.60 -3.78 -14.23
C SER A 193 -11.75 -4.32 -12.80
N PHE A 194 -12.58 -3.69 -11.98
CA PHE A 194 -12.89 -4.18 -10.63
C PHE A 194 -13.66 -5.51 -10.66
N GLU A 195 -14.60 -5.70 -11.59
CA GLU A 195 -15.29 -6.97 -11.74
C GLU A 195 -14.34 -8.13 -12.07
N LYS A 196 -13.31 -7.87 -12.88
CA LYS A 196 -12.23 -8.84 -13.14
C LYS A 196 -11.46 -9.16 -11.85
N LEU A 197 -11.06 -8.12 -11.09
CA LEU A 197 -10.36 -8.30 -9.81
C LEU A 197 -11.19 -9.15 -8.83
N PHE A 198 -12.49 -8.90 -8.69
CA PHE A 198 -13.38 -9.66 -7.82
C PHE A 198 -13.58 -11.13 -8.27
N LYS A 199 -13.31 -11.43 -9.53
CA LYS A 199 -13.29 -12.80 -10.07
C LYS A 199 -11.91 -13.45 -10.00
N GLY A 200 -10.88 -12.73 -9.51
CA GLY A 200 -9.51 -13.23 -9.41
C GLY A 200 -8.68 -13.09 -10.69
N ASP A 201 -9.16 -12.31 -11.65
CA ASP A 201 -8.37 -11.94 -12.84
C ASP A 201 -7.57 -10.67 -12.54
N PHE A 202 -6.27 -10.83 -12.37
CA PHE A 202 -5.31 -9.77 -12.07
C PHE A 202 -4.50 -9.33 -13.30
N SER A 203 -4.83 -9.78 -14.50
CA SER A 203 -4.06 -9.53 -15.72
C SER A 203 -3.86 -8.03 -15.97
N GLU A 204 -4.92 -7.25 -15.88
CA GLU A 204 -4.89 -5.80 -16.10
C GLU A 204 -4.05 -5.07 -15.05
N ILE A 205 -4.18 -5.40 -13.77
CA ILE A 205 -3.36 -4.80 -12.71
C ILE A 205 -1.89 -5.22 -12.83
N LYS A 206 -1.62 -6.47 -13.24
CA LYS A 206 -0.27 -6.94 -13.53
C LYS A 206 0.36 -6.18 -14.71
N GLU A 207 -0.44 -5.83 -15.72
CA GLU A 207 0.02 -5.02 -16.86
C GLU A 207 0.32 -3.58 -16.43
N ILE A 208 -0.59 -2.95 -15.68
CA ILE A 208 -0.46 -1.56 -15.21
C ILE A 208 0.74 -1.41 -14.26
N LEU A 209 0.89 -2.32 -13.30
CA LEU A 209 1.91 -2.27 -12.24
C LEU A 209 3.09 -3.20 -12.53
N GLY A 210 3.19 -3.74 -13.73
CA GLY A 210 4.26 -4.64 -14.14
C GLY A 210 5.65 -4.01 -13.97
N PHE A 211 6.67 -4.87 -13.91
CA PHE A 211 8.05 -4.41 -13.75
C PHE A 211 8.45 -3.43 -14.86
N GLN A 212 8.74 -2.21 -14.44
CA GLN A 212 9.27 -1.17 -15.31
C GLN A 212 10.58 -0.66 -14.69
N PRO A 213 11.74 -0.86 -15.34
CA PRO A 213 13.04 -0.59 -14.72
C PRO A 213 13.25 0.86 -14.29
N ASN A 214 12.54 1.79 -14.89
CA ASN A 214 12.64 3.21 -14.58
C ASN A 214 11.58 3.71 -13.58
N ASN A 215 10.56 2.91 -13.29
CA ASN A 215 9.48 3.30 -12.38
C ASN A 215 9.80 2.85 -10.97
N LYS A 216 10.07 3.82 -10.13
CA LYS A 216 10.27 3.65 -8.70
C LYS A 216 9.20 4.43 -7.96
N VAL A 217 8.79 3.91 -6.82
CA VAL A 217 8.02 4.66 -5.82
C VAL A 217 8.82 4.75 -4.54
N LYS A 218 8.63 5.82 -3.79
CA LYS A 218 9.17 5.93 -2.43
C LYS A 218 8.11 5.46 -1.46
N VAL A 219 8.50 4.50 -0.63
CA VAL A 219 7.68 3.96 0.46
C VAL A 219 8.37 4.20 1.79
N CYS A 220 7.60 4.21 2.86
CA CYS A 220 8.16 4.20 4.20
C CYS A 220 8.35 2.75 4.65
N LEU A 221 9.58 2.41 4.99
CA LEU A 221 9.95 1.12 5.56
C LEU A 221 10.09 1.24 7.08
N GLY A 222 9.62 0.25 7.79
CA GLY A 222 9.77 0.10 9.23
C GLY A 222 10.22 -1.31 9.59
N VAL A 223 10.42 -1.56 10.87
CA VAL A 223 10.83 -2.85 11.41
C VAL A 223 9.79 -3.32 12.41
N ARG A 224 9.28 -4.53 12.21
CA ARG A 224 8.34 -5.20 13.10
C ARG A 224 9.02 -6.36 13.82
N THR A 225 8.79 -6.47 15.11
CA THR A 225 9.18 -7.64 15.88
C THR A 225 8.02 -8.62 15.96
N ASP A 226 8.25 -9.87 15.57
CA ASP A 226 7.30 -10.94 15.80
C ASP A 226 7.26 -11.25 17.32
N PRO A 227 6.09 -11.11 17.96
CA PRO A 227 5.97 -11.31 19.40
C PRO A 227 6.25 -12.76 19.85
N ASN A 228 6.10 -13.74 18.96
CA ASN A 228 6.27 -15.14 19.30
C ASN A 228 7.73 -15.60 19.17
N SER A 229 8.41 -15.17 18.11
CA SER A 229 9.77 -15.61 17.80
C SER A 229 10.84 -14.57 18.15
N GLY A 230 10.47 -13.32 18.43
CA GLY A 230 11.38 -12.20 18.61
C GLY A 230 12.12 -11.79 17.32
N ARG A 231 11.78 -12.38 16.18
CA ARG A 231 12.39 -12.06 14.89
C ARG A 231 11.98 -10.68 14.39
N LEU A 232 12.92 -10.00 13.75
CA LEU A 232 12.68 -8.70 13.14
C LEU A 232 12.34 -8.87 11.65
N PHE A 233 11.24 -8.29 11.23
CA PHE A 233 10.79 -8.28 9.84
C PHE A 233 10.82 -6.86 9.29
N GLN A 234 11.23 -6.72 8.03
CA GLN A 234 11.07 -5.48 7.29
C GLN A 234 9.59 -5.30 6.96
N SER A 235 9.03 -4.13 7.26
CA SER A 235 7.62 -3.79 7.06
C SER A 235 7.48 -2.56 6.18
N VAL A 236 6.35 -2.42 5.53
CA VAL A 236 6.01 -1.26 4.68
C VAL A 236 4.80 -0.55 5.26
N TYR A 237 4.88 0.78 5.36
CA TYR A 237 3.73 1.59 5.68
C TYR A 237 2.84 1.74 4.42
N THR A 238 1.63 1.21 4.48
CA THR A 238 0.79 0.99 3.29
C THR A 238 -0.12 2.17 2.92
N LYS A 239 -0.25 3.17 3.79
CA LYS A 239 -1.25 4.24 3.62
C LYS A 239 -0.79 5.41 2.77
N LYS A 240 0.50 5.54 2.48
CA LYS A 240 1.04 6.66 1.72
C LYS A 240 2.27 6.28 0.91
N PHE A 241 2.30 6.76 -0.32
CA PHE A 241 3.41 6.58 -1.25
C PHE A 241 3.78 7.94 -1.83
N MET A 242 4.99 8.02 -2.38
CA MET A 242 5.46 9.20 -3.08
C MET A 242 6.10 8.81 -4.40
N SER A 243 5.99 9.68 -5.40
CA SER A 243 6.75 9.53 -6.62
C SER A 243 8.25 9.55 -6.30
N ASN A 244 9.06 8.83 -7.08
CA ASN A 244 10.51 8.80 -6.88
C ASN A 244 11.15 10.18 -6.98
N ALA A 245 10.59 11.07 -7.80
CA ALA A 245 11.05 12.45 -7.96
C ALA A 245 10.65 13.38 -6.80
N SER A 246 9.66 13.00 -5.99
CA SER A 246 9.17 13.86 -4.89
C SER A 246 10.21 13.99 -3.79
N THR A 247 10.42 15.21 -3.34
CA THR A 247 11.23 15.56 -2.16
C THR A 247 10.38 16.06 -0.99
N ASN A 248 9.07 16.16 -1.18
CA ASN A 248 8.15 16.61 -0.14
C ASN A 248 7.65 15.44 0.71
N PHE A 249 8.32 15.18 1.81
CA PHE A 249 8.01 14.08 2.74
C PHE A 249 6.97 14.45 3.81
N ASN A 250 6.63 15.74 3.95
CA ASN A 250 5.78 16.22 5.06
C ASN A 250 4.42 15.54 5.15
N SER A 251 3.83 15.14 4.02
CA SER A 251 2.52 14.47 4.03
C SER A 251 2.61 13.03 4.56
N LEU A 252 3.68 12.31 4.23
CA LEU A 252 3.92 10.96 4.72
C LEU A 252 4.20 10.97 6.21
N ASP A 253 5.06 11.89 6.65
CA ASP A 253 5.41 12.09 8.05
C ASP A 253 4.18 12.42 8.92
N LYS A 254 3.37 13.40 8.49
CA LYS A 254 2.16 13.78 9.22
C LYS A 254 1.16 12.64 9.38
N MET A 255 0.96 11.83 8.35
CA MET A 255 0.05 10.69 8.43
C MET A 255 0.57 9.65 9.41
N LEU A 256 1.86 9.33 9.35
CA LEU A 256 2.47 8.38 10.25
C LEU A 256 2.42 8.87 11.71
N GLN A 257 2.70 10.14 11.96
CA GLN A 257 2.61 10.73 13.30
C GLN A 257 1.17 10.68 13.84
N ALA A 258 0.17 10.92 12.99
CA ALA A 258 -1.22 10.80 13.37
C ALA A 258 -1.61 9.36 13.75
N ASP A 259 -1.13 8.36 13.00
CA ASP A 259 -1.38 6.95 13.30
C ASP A 259 -0.70 6.51 14.61
N ILE A 260 0.53 6.99 14.86
CA ILE A 260 1.26 6.73 16.12
C ILE A 260 0.49 7.35 17.30
N ALA A 261 0.05 8.60 17.18
CA ALA A 261 -0.71 9.28 18.21
C ALA A 261 -2.03 8.55 18.50
N TYR A 262 -2.78 8.20 17.45
CA TYR A 262 -4.03 7.45 17.56
C TYR A 262 -3.83 6.10 18.27
N ALA A 263 -2.80 5.34 17.92
CA ALA A 263 -2.50 4.06 18.55
C ALA A 263 -2.19 4.25 20.04
N SER A 264 -1.40 5.26 20.40
CA SER A 264 -1.06 5.58 21.78
C SER A 264 -2.29 5.96 22.60
N GLU A 265 -3.15 6.85 22.08
CA GLU A 265 -4.36 7.31 22.75
C GLU A 265 -5.38 6.18 22.98
N ASN A 266 -5.41 5.18 22.10
CA ASN A 266 -6.34 4.04 22.20
C ASN A 266 -5.72 2.79 22.86
N GLY A 267 -4.52 2.93 23.46
CA GLY A 267 -3.82 1.82 24.11
C GLY A 267 -3.38 0.71 23.15
N LYS A 268 -3.35 1.00 21.85
CA LYS A 268 -2.88 0.09 20.81
C LYS A 268 -1.38 0.27 20.65
N VAL A 269 -0.65 -0.83 20.56
CA VAL A 269 0.79 -0.81 20.26
C VAL A 269 0.94 -1.00 18.76
N LEU A 270 1.61 -0.07 18.09
CA LEU A 270 2.07 -0.31 16.72
C LEU A 270 3.15 -1.39 16.79
N ASN A 271 2.89 -2.53 16.13
CA ASN A 271 3.85 -3.63 16.06
C ASN A 271 5.04 -3.35 15.13
N THR A 272 5.10 -2.14 14.56
CA THR A 272 6.13 -1.72 13.61
C THR A 272 6.78 -0.45 14.11
N GLU A 273 8.10 -0.46 14.19
CA GLU A 273 8.87 0.74 14.49
C GLU A 273 9.12 1.50 13.18
N TYR A 274 8.67 2.75 13.14
CA TYR A 274 8.97 3.70 12.09
C TYR A 274 9.80 4.85 12.66
N SER A 275 10.69 5.41 11.87
CA SER A 275 11.42 6.59 12.29
C SER A 275 10.48 7.78 12.46
N ALA A 276 10.59 8.49 13.58
CA ALA A 276 9.91 9.75 13.80
C ALA A 276 10.41 10.86 12.86
N GLU A 277 11.63 10.69 12.34
CA GLU A 277 12.27 11.60 11.38
C GLU A 277 12.43 10.91 10.03
N LEU A 278 11.32 10.57 9.41
CA LEU A 278 11.26 9.85 8.13
C LEU A 278 11.97 10.54 6.95
N VAL A 279 12.38 11.75 7.14
CA VAL A 279 12.57 12.67 6.02
C VAL A 279 13.97 12.65 5.47
N HIS A 280 15.00 12.45 6.28
CA HIS A 280 16.36 12.75 5.87
C HIS A 280 17.39 11.67 6.20
N GLU A 281 17.12 10.84 7.18
CA GLU A 281 18.09 9.85 7.63
C GLU A 281 17.43 8.48 7.78
N TYR A 282 18.10 7.48 7.27
CA TYR A 282 17.72 6.09 7.48
C TYR A 282 18.59 5.51 8.56
N SER A 283 17.96 4.79 9.46
CA SER A 283 18.68 4.01 10.47
C SER A 283 18.84 2.58 9.98
N ILE A 284 20.07 2.09 10.00
CA ILE A 284 20.37 0.69 9.78
C ILE A 284 20.40 0.03 11.13
N ILE A 285 19.48 -0.89 11.37
CA ILE A 285 19.45 -1.66 12.61
C ILE A 285 20.21 -2.97 12.37
N PRO A 286 21.39 -3.16 12.97
CA PRO A 286 22.07 -4.45 12.94
C PRO A 286 21.22 -5.47 13.72
N THR A 287 20.96 -6.62 13.13
CA THR A 287 20.26 -7.71 13.78
C THR A 287 21.13 -8.94 13.84
N SER A 288 21.42 -9.41 15.04
CA SER A 288 21.98 -10.74 15.23
C SER A 288 20.85 -11.75 15.20
N PHE A 289 20.86 -12.65 14.22
CA PHE A 289 19.97 -13.81 14.22
C PHE A 289 20.63 -14.95 14.96
N HIS A 290 20.00 -15.41 16.03
CA HIS A 290 20.24 -16.76 16.49
C HIS A 290 19.54 -17.72 15.51
N THR A 291 20.31 -18.32 14.61
CA THR A 291 19.83 -19.45 13.82
C THR A 291 19.65 -20.63 14.77
N SER A 292 18.44 -20.83 15.29
CA SER A 292 18.05 -22.18 15.70
C SER A 292 17.89 -22.99 14.40
N THR A 293 18.62 -24.08 14.31
CA THR A 293 18.78 -24.94 13.14
C THR A 293 17.53 -25.77 12.79
N GLU A 294 16.33 -25.37 13.18
CA GLU A 294 15.12 -26.19 13.05
C GLU A 294 13.89 -25.52 12.45
N ASP A 295 14.00 -24.43 11.70
CA ASP A 295 12.80 -23.92 11.01
C ASP A 295 13.12 -23.41 9.61
N THR A 296 13.04 -24.31 8.64
CA THR A 296 12.95 -24.00 7.20
C THR A 296 11.57 -23.51 6.77
N ASN A 297 10.63 -23.40 7.69
CA ASN A 297 9.32 -22.83 7.43
C ASN A 297 9.32 -21.36 7.88
N MET A 298 9.59 -20.47 6.94
CA MET A 298 9.15 -19.08 7.11
C MET A 298 7.62 -19.09 7.07
N PRO A 299 6.93 -18.82 8.18
CA PRO A 299 5.51 -18.62 8.09
C PRO A 299 5.31 -17.34 7.28
N PHE A 300 4.78 -17.50 6.09
CA PHE A 300 4.19 -16.37 5.41
C PHE A 300 3.13 -15.81 6.35
N ASP A 301 3.27 -14.52 6.68
CA ASP A 301 2.23 -13.80 7.37
C ASP A 301 0.91 -13.96 6.61
N THR A 302 0.15 -14.97 6.96
CA THR A 302 -1.28 -14.78 6.97
C THR A 302 -1.48 -13.60 7.90
N PRO A 303 -2.11 -12.50 7.46
CA PRO A 303 -2.45 -11.41 8.35
C PRO A 303 -3.16 -12.04 9.54
N SER A 304 -2.62 -11.87 10.74
CA SER A 304 -3.36 -12.24 11.95
C SER A 304 -4.73 -11.59 11.81
N GLU A 305 -5.78 -12.36 12.05
CA GLU A 305 -7.18 -11.96 11.94
C GLU A 305 -7.57 -10.76 12.82
N ASP A 306 -6.59 -10.08 13.44
CA ASP A 306 -6.75 -8.96 14.36
C ASP A 306 -6.28 -7.61 13.79
N VAL A 307 -6.39 -7.39 12.49
CA VAL A 307 -6.48 -6.01 12.02
C VAL A 307 -7.96 -5.62 12.10
N SER A 308 -8.43 -5.40 13.33
CA SER A 308 -9.64 -4.63 13.54
C SER A 308 -9.47 -3.32 12.78
N ASP A 309 -10.33 -3.13 11.81
CA ASP A 309 -10.46 -1.89 11.05
C ASP A 309 -10.46 -0.71 12.03
N PRO A 310 -9.49 0.22 11.97
CA PRO A 310 -9.48 1.37 12.86
C PRO A 310 -10.65 2.33 12.61
N PHE A 311 -11.53 2.00 11.66
CA PHE A 311 -12.70 2.80 11.28
C PHE A 311 -14.03 2.04 11.44
N ALA A 312 -14.07 0.86 12.07
CA ALA A 312 -15.31 0.18 12.45
C ALA A 312 -15.88 0.72 13.75
#